data_a44ddc26250ffbaa90fa7bb603ff861a
#
_entry.id   a44ddc26250ffbaa90fa7bb603ff861a
#
_cell.length_a   1.000
_cell.length_b   1.000
_cell.length_c   1.000
_cell.angle_alpha   90.00
_cell.angle_beta   90.00
_cell.angle_gamma   90.00
#
_symmetry.space_group_name_H-M   'P 1'
#
loop_
_entity.id
_entity.type
_entity.pdbx_description
1 polymer ?
#
loop_
_entity_poly.entity_id
_entity_poly.type
_entity_poly.pdbx_seq_one_letter_code
_entity_poly.pdbx_strand_id
1 'polypeptide(L)'
;MNKKDLLPGRVSWEVSRRRFLWEGCAACAAAAGFWAAAPKVRAAGSGRKMRLRVVYALHALKQPKPDWPNLGFDFAPVMERINTALTNAFPDFEFLPVTASGPVQANNILLRDVLSNLDGYIVIQMNTTNVVVPTFAASGKPVLFSRFQYGGTGAFLILTALFLRHHLGNVGFVASSNLEDLIAAVKCFEMAPKGGRAADFAAATAQVRRERTPGPGDLVCTPDPLQTVSPEECLRRMRESKILAVGYPGVSLHSLPMIPIQMLSFARLNAAWKAAEQDEARAIAERWRKSAEAVEGVSPETLTSSAAMYLGMKNLLKKYRANAFTINCLMGFYGGKIPAYPCLGFHELLNEGLVGACECDVRSAATMLTVAALTQGRPGYISDPEIDTSKRQVIYAHCVASNRPFGPQAAANPFQILTHSEDRKGASVRSILPLGYLTTTLEFSAKRKEILFHQAKTVANDPDDRACRTKLVAEPKGDIEKLFTMWDQWGWHRVTVYGDLKEPILALADAMGYKVVQEA
;
A
#
# COMPACT_ATOMS: atom_id res chain seq x y z
N MET A 1 -0.70 33.25 43.81
CA MET A 1 -1.69 32.60 42.95
C MET A 1 -1.15 32.61 41.53
N ASN A 2 -0.58 31.49 41.11
CA ASN A 2 0.07 31.31 39.82
C ASN A 2 -0.96 30.93 38.74
N LYS A 3 -1.05 31.76 37.68
CA LYS A 3 -1.75 31.44 36.44
C LYS A 3 -0.86 30.52 35.58
N LYS A 4 -0.95 29.24 35.78
CA LYS A 4 -0.50 28.20 34.85
C LYS A 4 -1.50 27.07 35.01
N ASP A 5 -2.43 26.95 34.06
CA ASP A 5 -3.17 25.75 33.74
C ASP A 5 -4.40 26.15 32.92
N LEU A 6 -4.23 26.19 31.62
CA LEU A 6 -5.29 26.09 30.61
C LEU A 6 -4.62 26.14 29.22
N LEU A 7 -4.00 25.01 28.83
CA LEU A 7 -3.73 24.73 27.42
C LEU A 7 -4.54 23.49 27.04
N PRO A 8 -5.35 23.54 25.99
CA PRO A 8 -6.11 22.39 25.53
C PRO A 8 -5.16 21.34 25.00
N GLY A 9 -5.46 20.07 25.36
CA GLY A 9 -4.67 18.91 25.07
C GLY A 9 -4.23 18.80 23.62
N ARG A 10 -2.94 18.63 23.40
CA ARG A 10 -2.35 18.20 22.14
C ARG A 10 -2.90 16.82 21.79
N VAL A 11 -3.80 16.76 20.83
CA VAL A 11 -4.11 15.51 20.15
C VAL A 11 -2.87 15.15 19.33
N SER A 12 -2.02 14.30 19.87
CA SER A 12 -0.88 13.74 19.14
C SER A 12 -1.42 12.75 18.12
N TRP A 13 -1.33 13.09 16.86
CA TRP A 13 -1.61 12.21 15.71
C TRP A 13 -0.44 11.24 15.49
N GLU A 14 -0.03 10.54 16.53
CA GLU A 14 0.87 9.40 16.44
C GLU A 14 0.06 8.10 16.35
N VAL A 15 -0.60 7.89 15.22
CA VAL A 15 -0.88 6.51 14.83
C VAL A 15 0.41 5.97 14.22
N SER A 16 1.35 5.61 15.09
CA SER A 16 2.52 4.86 14.64
C SER A 16 2.02 3.53 14.04
N ARG A 17 2.66 3.04 12.98
CA ARG A 17 2.40 1.68 12.42
C ARG A 17 2.33 0.61 13.52
N ARG A 18 3.03 0.82 14.61
CA ARG A 18 3.06 -0.04 15.80
C ARG A 18 1.76 0.03 16.60
N ARG A 19 1.12 1.20 16.69
CA ARG A 19 -0.17 1.37 17.36
C ARG A 19 -1.32 0.83 16.51
N PHE A 20 -1.24 0.99 15.19
CA PHE A 20 -2.15 0.37 14.23
C PHE A 20 -2.10 -1.17 14.31
N LEU A 21 -0.90 -1.76 14.38
CA LEU A 21 -0.72 -3.22 14.53
C LEU A 21 -1.06 -3.70 15.94
N TRP A 22 -0.79 -2.90 16.98
CA TRP A 22 -1.05 -3.27 18.38
C TRP A 22 -2.54 -3.13 18.74
N GLU A 23 -3.22 -2.10 18.29
CA GLU A 23 -4.68 -1.93 18.50
C GLU A 23 -5.47 -2.97 17.70
N GLY A 24 -5.00 -3.35 16.49
CA GLY A 24 -5.52 -4.50 15.75
C GLY A 24 -5.27 -5.84 16.46
N CYS A 25 -4.08 -6.05 17.00
CA CYS A 25 -3.75 -7.26 17.77
C CYS A 25 -4.42 -7.29 19.15
N ALA A 26 -4.61 -6.15 19.83
CA ALA A 26 -5.33 -6.09 21.10
C ALA A 26 -6.84 -6.38 20.91
N ALA A 27 -7.44 -5.95 19.79
CA ALA A 27 -8.80 -6.34 19.42
C ALA A 27 -8.91 -7.85 19.13
N CYS A 28 -7.88 -8.45 18.51
CA CYS A 28 -7.81 -9.90 18.30
C CYS A 28 -7.57 -10.68 19.60
N ALA A 29 -6.76 -10.16 20.54
CA ALA A 29 -6.53 -10.78 21.84
C ALA A 29 -7.77 -10.71 22.77
N ALA A 30 -8.53 -9.60 22.72
CA ALA A 30 -9.82 -9.49 23.40
C ALA A 30 -10.86 -10.44 22.79
N ALA A 31 -10.83 -10.68 21.47
CA ALA A 31 -11.67 -11.66 20.81
C ALA A 31 -11.38 -13.11 21.24
N ALA A 32 -10.13 -13.45 21.51
CA ALA A 32 -9.76 -14.80 21.97
C ALA A 32 -10.34 -15.17 23.35
N GLY A 33 -10.64 -14.19 24.22
CA GLY A 33 -11.27 -14.40 25.52
C GLY A 33 -12.78 -14.68 25.48
N PHE A 34 -13.47 -14.39 24.36
CA PHE A 34 -14.91 -14.59 24.18
C PHE A 34 -15.29 -15.93 23.52
N TRP A 35 -14.35 -16.78 23.20
CA TRP A 35 -14.56 -18.01 22.41
C TRP A 35 -15.25 -19.16 23.18
N ALA A 36 -15.62 -18.99 24.45
CA ALA A 36 -16.20 -20.06 25.27
C ALA A 36 -17.72 -20.29 25.10
N ALA A 37 -18.43 -19.45 24.35
CA ALA A 37 -19.88 -19.61 24.15
C ALA A 37 -20.30 -19.14 22.74
N ALA A 38 -19.96 -19.90 21.69
CA ALA A 38 -20.58 -19.70 20.39
C ALA A 38 -22.07 -20.09 20.46
N PRO A 39 -23.03 -19.18 20.21
CA PRO A 39 -24.43 -19.57 20.14
C PRO A 39 -24.63 -20.50 18.95
N LYS A 40 -25.27 -21.64 19.17
CA LYS A 40 -25.70 -22.55 18.10
C LYS A 40 -26.54 -21.74 17.12
N VAL A 41 -26.05 -21.58 15.89
CA VAL A 41 -26.82 -20.99 14.79
C VAL A 41 -28.05 -21.85 14.60
N ARG A 42 -29.24 -21.33 14.94
CA ARG A 42 -30.49 -21.99 14.63
C ARG A 42 -30.66 -21.99 13.11
N ALA A 43 -30.92 -23.16 12.54
CA ALA A 43 -31.30 -23.29 11.14
C ALA A 43 -32.52 -22.35 10.89
N ALA A 44 -32.42 -21.48 9.88
CA ALA A 44 -33.51 -20.62 9.49
C ALA A 44 -34.66 -21.48 9.01
N GLY A 45 -35.83 -21.32 9.64
CA GLY A 45 -37.07 -21.94 9.18
C GLY A 45 -37.45 -21.43 7.79
N SER A 46 -37.99 -22.28 6.94
CA SER A 46 -38.46 -22.00 5.58
C SER A 46 -39.41 -20.80 5.56
N GLY A 47 -38.97 -19.64 5.05
CA GLY A 47 -39.80 -18.44 4.88
C GLY A 47 -39.20 -17.11 5.35
N ARG A 48 -38.09 -17.07 6.07
CA ARG A 48 -37.45 -15.82 6.49
C ARG A 48 -36.37 -15.36 5.46
N LYS A 49 -36.41 -14.09 5.05
CA LYS A 49 -35.35 -13.50 4.24
C LYS A 49 -34.00 -13.57 4.98
N MET A 50 -32.93 -13.84 4.25
CA MET A 50 -31.57 -13.73 4.77
C MET A 50 -31.25 -12.26 5.04
N ARG A 51 -30.74 -11.94 6.24
CA ARG A 51 -30.48 -10.56 6.68
C ARG A 51 -29.00 -10.32 6.83
N LEU A 52 -28.44 -9.45 6.00
CA LEU A 52 -27.03 -9.13 5.99
C LEU A 52 -26.80 -7.64 6.29
N ARG A 53 -25.91 -7.36 7.23
CA ARG A 53 -25.42 -6.00 7.48
C ARG A 53 -24.35 -5.65 6.45
N VAL A 54 -24.55 -4.56 5.70
CA VAL A 54 -23.53 -4.04 4.77
C VAL A 54 -22.86 -2.85 5.44
N VAL A 55 -21.59 -3.02 5.83
CA VAL A 55 -20.82 -2.03 6.56
C VAL A 55 -19.81 -1.38 5.62
N TYR A 56 -19.99 -0.10 5.35
CA TYR A 56 -19.02 0.70 4.61
C TYR A 56 -18.02 1.33 5.59
N ALA A 57 -16.79 0.83 5.58
CA ALA A 57 -15.70 1.32 6.43
C ALA A 57 -15.06 2.56 5.80
N LEU A 58 -15.51 3.75 6.18
CA LEU A 58 -15.08 5.05 5.62
C LEU A 58 -15.02 6.13 6.71
N HIS A 59 -14.20 7.16 6.48
CA HIS A 59 -14.08 8.27 7.45
C HIS A 59 -15.35 9.12 7.53
N ALA A 60 -15.94 9.46 6.38
CA ALA A 60 -17.22 10.14 6.22
C ALA A 60 -17.70 9.96 4.78
N LEU A 61 -18.99 10.25 4.49
CA LEU A 61 -19.55 10.15 3.13
C LEU A 61 -18.81 10.99 2.10
N LYS A 62 -18.33 12.17 2.50
CA LYS A 62 -17.39 12.96 1.72
C LYS A 62 -16.04 12.93 2.42
N GLN A 63 -14.98 12.52 1.71
CA GLN A 63 -13.64 12.33 2.28
C GLN A 63 -13.13 13.58 3.00
N PRO A 64 -12.94 13.55 4.33
CA PRO A 64 -12.70 14.76 5.10
C PRO A 64 -11.21 15.13 5.22
N LYS A 65 -10.31 14.23 4.88
CA LYS A 65 -8.86 14.37 5.03
C LYS A 65 -8.12 13.65 3.91
N PRO A 66 -6.85 13.98 3.65
CA PRO A 66 -6.02 13.23 2.71
C PRO A 66 -5.97 11.73 3.07
N ASP A 67 -6.29 10.89 2.10
CA ASP A 67 -6.26 9.42 2.12
C ASP A 67 -6.57 8.94 0.69
N TRP A 68 -6.57 7.64 0.44
CA TRP A 68 -7.16 7.05 -0.75
C TRP A 68 -8.63 6.68 -0.49
N PRO A 69 -9.53 7.10 -1.37
CA PRO A 69 -9.37 8.09 -2.43
C PRO A 69 -9.14 9.51 -1.87
N ASN A 70 -8.89 10.48 -2.76
CA ASN A 70 -8.49 11.85 -2.41
C ASN A 70 -9.50 12.61 -1.53
N LEU A 71 -8.98 13.65 -0.87
CA LEU A 71 -9.77 14.67 -0.17
C LEU A 71 -10.96 15.15 -1.01
N GLY A 72 -12.14 15.19 -0.41
CA GLY A 72 -13.38 15.63 -1.04
C GLY A 72 -14.08 14.56 -1.90
N PHE A 73 -13.52 13.35 -2.04
CA PHE A 73 -14.19 12.25 -2.76
C PHE A 73 -15.56 11.93 -2.14
N ASP A 74 -16.58 11.80 -3.00
CA ASP A 74 -17.95 11.43 -2.58
C ASP A 74 -18.16 9.94 -2.73
N PHE A 75 -18.38 9.26 -1.61
CA PHE A 75 -18.61 7.81 -1.57
C PHE A 75 -20.08 7.43 -1.87
N ALA A 76 -21.03 8.36 -1.79
CA ALA A 76 -22.45 8.03 -1.91
C ALA A 76 -22.79 7.32 -3.22
N PRO A 77 -22.32 7.75 -4.41
CA PRO A 77 -22.62 7.06 -5.67
C PRO A 77 -22.04 5.63 -5.72
N VAL A 78 -20.87 5.40 -5.09
CA VAL A 78 -20.26 4.07 -5.02
C VAL A 78 -21.09 3.14 -4.15
N MET A 79 -21.51 3.62 -2.98
CA MET A 79 -22.35 2.86 -2.05
C MET A 79 -23.71 2.53 -2.66
N GLU A 80 -24.34 3.48 -3.35
CA GLU A 80 -25.61 3.28 -4.05
C GLU A 80 -25.50 2.21 -5.13
N ARG A 81 -24.46 2.27 -5.97
CA ARG A 81 -24.21 1.26 -7.00
C ARG A 81 -24.06 -0.14 -6.40
N ILE A 82 -23.33 -0.28 -5.29
CA ILE A 82 -23.13 -1.57 -4.62
C ILE A 82 -24.45 -2.07 -4.03
N ASN A 83 -25.19 -1.21 -3.31
CA ASN A 83 -26.46 -1.58 -2.71
C ASN A 83 -27.48 -2.01 -3.77
N THR A 84 -27.60 -1.27 -4.85
CA THR A 84 -28.49 -1.60 -5.98
C THR A 84 -28.13 -2.94 -6.61
N ALA A 85 -26.83 -3.20 -6.85
CA ALA A 85 -26.39 -4.46 -7.43
C ALA A 85 -26.70 -5.66 -6.51
N LEU A 86 -26.45 -5.52 -5.19
CA LEU A 86 -26.77 -6.55 -4.20
C LEU A 86 -28.27 -6.83 -4.12
N THR A 87 -29.11 -5.79 -4.05
CA THR A 87 -30.56 -5.92 -3.97
C THR A 87 -31.15 -6.57 -5.23
N ASN A 88 -30.66 -6.19 -6.40
CA ASN A 88 -31.11 -6.77 -7.67
C ASN A 88 -30.69 -8.26 -7.82
N ALA A 89 -29.48 -8.61 -7.36
CA ALA A 89 -28.98 -9.97 -7.46
C ALA A 89 -29.64 -10.94 -6.45
N PHE A 90 -30.12 -10.41 -5.31
CA PHE A 90 -30.66 -11.22 -4.21
C PHE A 90 -32.00 -10.66 -3.70
N PRO A 91 -33.12 -10.79 -4.44
CA PRO A 91 -34.44 -10.26 -4.03
C PRO A 91 -34.97 -10.88 -2.73
N ASP A 92 -34.51 -12.09 -2.38
CA ASP A 92 -34.89 -12.80 -1.16
C ASP A 92 -33.98 -12.49 0.04
N PHE A 93 -33.01 -11.57 -0.11
CA PHE A 93 -32.19 -11.07 0.98
C PHE A 93 -32.67 -9.69 1.45
N GLU A 94 -32.39 -9.38 2.70
CA GLU A 94 -32.54 -8.04 3.27
C GLU A 94 -31.14 -7.48 3.57
N PHE A 95 -30.71 -6.49 2.79
CA PHE A 95 -29.45 -5.80 3.01
C PHE A 95 -29.68 -4.54 3.86
N LEU A 96 -28.88 -4.40 4.92
CA LEU A 96 -29.01 -3.33 5.92
C LEU A 96 -27.73 -2.47 5.90
N PRO A 97 -27.62 -1.47 5.00
CA PRO A 97 -26.40 -0.66 4.86
C PRO A 97 -26.19 0.26 6.05
N VAL A 98 -24.92 0.44 6.44
CA VAL A 98 -24.47 1.35 7.48
C VAL A 98 -23.02 1.77 7.23
N THR A 99 -22.63 2.93 7.76
CA THR A 99 -21.24 3.39 7.73
C THR A 99 -20.55 3.21 9.08
N ALA A 100 -19.23 2.99 9.08
CA ALA A 100 -18.41 2.96 10.28
C ALA A 100 -17.06 3.63 10.02
N SER A 101 -16.68 4.60 10.87
CA SER A 101 -15.44 5.36 10.73
C SER A 101 -14.27 4.79 11.56
N GLY A 102 -14.53 3.73 12.32
CA GLY A 102 -13.52 3.07 13.16
C GLY A 102 -14.10 2.07 14.14
N PRO A 103 -13.25 1.47 15.01
CA PRO A 103 -13.64 0.39 15.92
C PRO A 103 -14.77 0.75 16.87
N VAL A 104 -14.83 1.99 17.36
CA VAL A 104 -15.89 2.43 18.30
C VAL A 104 -17.27 2.36 17.63
N GLN A 105 -17.40 2.89 16.41
CA GLN A 105 -18.66 2.82 15.68
C GLN A 105 -19.00 1.38 15.29
N ALA A 106 -18.01 0.59 14.90
CA ALA A 106 -18.19 -0.83 14.59
C ALA A 106 -18.74 -1.60 15.81
N ASN A 107 -18.21 -1.37 17.01
CA ASN A 107 -18.71 -1.96 18.24
C ASN A 107 -20.15 -1.55 18.54
N ASN A 108 -20.50 -0.26 18.36
CA ASN A 108 -21.88 0.22 18.55
C ASN A 108 -22.88 -0.42 17.56
N ILE A 109 -22.43 -0.68 16.32
CA ILE A 109 -23.22 -1.40 15.34
C ILE A 109 -23.42 -2.86 15.79
N LEU A 110 -22.33 -3.54 16.14
CA LEU A 110 -22.36 -4.92 16.58
C LEU A 110 -23.29 -5.13 17.80
N LEU A 111 -23.22 -4.25 18.79
CA LEU A 111 -24.09 -4.30 19.99
C LEU A 111 -25.58 -4.17 19.62
N ARG A 112 -25.94 -3.27 18.72
CA ARG A 112 -27.33 -3.16 18.22
C ARG A 112 -27.77 -4.39 17.44
N ASP A 113 -26.83 -5.00 16.73
CA ASP A 113 -27.09 -6.16 15.89
C ASP A 113 -27.26 -7.48 16.67
N VAL A 114 -26.85 -7.55 17.94
CA VAL A 114 -27.07 -8.72 18.82
C VAL A 114 -28.54 -9.15 18.85
N LEU A 115 -29.45 -8.18 18.85
CA LEU A 115 -30.92 -8.43 18.91
C LEU A 115 -31.59 -8.46 17.51
N SER A 116 -30.82 -8.26 16.43
CA SER A 116 -31.39 -8.02 15.09
C SER A 116 -31.51 -9.28 14.22
N ASN A 117 -31.23 -10.47 14.74
CA ASN A 117 -31.28 -11.75 14.00
C ASN A 117 -30.60 -11.70 12.63
N LEU A 118 -29.41 -11.11 12.55
CA LEU A 118 -28.60 -11.06 11.33
C LEU A 118 -27.93 -12.42 11.05
N ASP A 119 -27.79 -12.75 9.77
CA ASP A 119 -27.15 -13.98 9.32
C ASP A 119 -25.63 -13.77 9.06
N GLY A 120 -25.21 -12.53 8.81
CA GLY A 120 -23.80 -12.20 8.60
C GLY A 120 -23.54 -10.73 8.28
N TYR A 121 -22.29 -10.46 7.92
CA TYR A 121 -21.78 -9.11 7.63
C TYR A 121 -21.06 -9.08 6.28
N ILE A 122 -21.29 -8.04 5.51
CA ILE A 122 -20.48 -7.66 4.36
C ILE A 122 -19.77 -6.37 4.79
N VAL A 123 -18.44 -6.40 4.88
CA VAL A 123 -17.63 -5.24 5.27
C VAL A 123 -16.84 -4.78 4.07
N ILE A 124 -17.09 -3.56 3.61
CA ILE A 124 -16.44 -2.98 2.44
C ILE A 124 -15.48 -1.90 2.92
N GLN A 125 -14.19 -2.14 2.77
CA GLN A 125 -13.12 -1.19 3.09
C GLN A 125 -13.11 -0.08 2.03
N MET A 126 -13.37 1.16 2.45
CA MET A 126 -13.48 2.31 1.55
C MET A 126 -12.28 3.26 1.65
N ASN A 127 -11.52 3.22 2.76
CA ASN A 127 -10.33 4.04 3.00
C ASN A 127 -9.13 3.18 3.40
N THR A 128 -7.91 3.68 3.13
CA THR A 128 -6.66 2.95 3.36
C THR A 128 -6.43 2.58 4.83
N THR A 129 -6.83 3.43 5.77
CA THR A 129 -6.45 3.31 7.19
C THR A 129 -7.61 2.98 8.14
N ASN A 130 -8.82 2.73 7.66
CA ASN A 130 -9.98 2.49 8.52
C ASN A 130 -10.05 1.02 8.97
N VAL A 131 -9.91 0.75 10.27
CA VAL A 131 -9.89 -0.61 10.83
C VAL A 131 -11.24 -0.94 11.49
N VAL A 132 -12.11 -1.62 10.77
CA VAL A 132 -13.49 -1.93 11.20
C VAL A 132 -13.77 -3.43 11.22
N VAL A 133 -13.29 -4.17 10.25
CA VAL A 133 -13.63 -5.59 10.06
C VAL A 133 -13.28 -6.53 11.24
N PRO A 134 -12.21 -6.32 12.05
CA PRO A 134 -11.92 -7.20 13.18
C PRO A 134 -13.06 -7.27 14.21
N THR A 135 -13.80 -6.17 14.39
CA THR A 135 -14.97 -6.13 15.29
C THR A 135 -16.06 -7.11 14.84
N PHE A 136 -16.36 -7.13 13.54
CA PHE A 136 -17.38 -8.03 13.00
C PHE A 136 -16.88 -9.49 12.90
N ALA A 137 -15.60 -9.69 12.63
CA ALA A 137 -14.98 -11.02 12.66
C ALA A 137 -15.14 -11.70 14.02
N ALA A 138 -15.05 -10.93 15.12
CA ALA A 138 -15.24 -11.41 16.50
C ALA A 138 -16.69 -11.84 16.82
N SER A 139 -17.67 -11.50 15.99
CA SER A 139 -19.06 -11.96 16.18
C SER A 139 -19.25 -13.47 16.03
N GLY A 140 -18.30 -14.18 15.43
CA GLY A 140 -18.41 -15.58 15.07
C GLY A 140 -19.37 -15.87 13.91
N LYS A 141 -20.08 -14.85 13.38
CA LYS A 141 -20.91 -14.97 12.18
C LYS A 141 -20.08 -14.93 10.92
N PRO A 142 -20.58 -15.41 9.77
CA PRO A 142 -19.93 -15.20 8.49
C PRO A 142 -19.69 -13.72 8.19
N VAL A 143 -18.48 -13.37 7.78
CA VAL A 143 -18.06 -12.01 7.39
C VAL A 143 -17.42 -12.07 6.02
N LEU A 144 -17.99 -11.37 5.05
CA LEU A 144 -17.37 -11.14 3.74
C LEU A 144 -16.65 -9.81 3.75
N PHE A 145 -15.32 -9.84 3.69
CA PHE A 145 -14.47 -8.66 3.64
C PHE A 145 -14.14 -8.30 2.20
N SER A 146 -14.49 -7.12 1.77
CA SER A 146 -14.21 -6.60 0.42
C SER A 146 -13.58 -5.21 0.53
N ARG A 147 -13.17 -4.64 -0.60
CA ARG A 147 -12.61 -3.31 -0.68
C ARG A 147 -13.15 -2.51 -1.86
N PHE A 148 -13.14 -1.20 -1.73
CA PHE A 148 -13.22 -0.27 -2.83
C PHE A 148 -11.83 -0.13 -3.43
N GLN A 149 -11.67 -0.43 -4.71
CA GLN A 149 -10.38 -0.41 -5.39
C GLN A 149 -9.68 0.95 -5.21
N TYR A 150 -8.40 0.91 -4.88
CA TYR A 150 -7.53 2.00 -4.47
C TYR A 150 -7.91 2.67 -3.14
N GLY A 151 -9.18 2.75 -2.77
CA GLY A 151 -9.58 3.34 -1.48
C GLY A 151 -9.19 2.48 -0.28
N GLY A 152 -9.54 1.19 -0.32
CA GLY A 152 -9.40 0.31 0.84
C GLY A 152 -8.13 -0.53 0.92
N THR A 153 -7.22 -0.41 0.00
CA THR A 153 -6.14 -1.37 -0.26
C THR A 153 -5.27 -1.72 0.94
N GLY A 154 -4.69 -0.74 1.61
CA GLY A 154 -3.69 -1.00 2.65
C GLY A 154 -4.21 -1.81 3.83
N ALA A 155 -5.26 -1.34 4.51
CA ALA A 155 -5.88 -2.07 5.62
C ALA A 155 -6.43 -3.43 5.17
N PHE A 156 -7.00 -3.49 3.95
CA PHE A 156 -7.52 -4.73 3.39
C PHE A 156 -6.45 -5.81 3.29
N LEU A 157 -5.29 -5.53 2.68
CA LEU A 157 -4.22 -6.51 2.50
C LEU A 157 -3.64 -6.99 3.83
N ILE A 158 -3.37 -6.05 4.76
CA ILE A 158 -2.81 -6.38 6.08
C ILE A 158 -3.79 -7.24 6.90
N LEU A 159 -5.06 -6.86 6.94
CA LEU A 159 -6.07 -7.59 7.72
C LEU A 159 -6.40 -8.94 7.10
N THR A 160 -6.45 -9.04 5.77
CA THR A 160 -6.63 -10.32 5.07
C THR A 160 -5.48 -11.27 5.39
N ALA A 161 -4.22 -10.83 5.31
CA ALA A 161 -3.06 -11.65 5.68
C ALA A 161 -3.13 -12.11 7.14
N LEU A 162 -3.53 -11.22 8.05
CA LEU A 162 -3.72 -11.56 9.47
C LEU A 162 -4.80 -12.64 9.66
N PHE A 163 -5.95 -12.51 9.00
CA PHE A 163 -7.04 -13.49 9.11
C PHE A 163 -6.66 -14.85 8.54
N LEU A 164 -5.96 -14.87 7.40
CA LEU A 164 -5.43 -16.11 6.81
C LEU A 164 -4.45 -16.81 7.75
N ARG A 165 -3.53 -16.06 8.37
CA ARG A 165 -2.54 -16.58 9.32
C ARG A 165 -3.18 -17.16 10.57
N HIS A 166 -4.23 -16.53 11.10
CA HIS A 166 -4.94 -16.99 12.28
C HIS A 166 -6.06 -17.99 11.96
N HIS A 167 -6.17 -18.42 10.69
CA HIS A 167 -7.16 -19.41 10.24
C HIS A 167 -8.60 -19.07 10.65
N LEU A 168 -8.99 -17.78 10.51
CA LEU A 168 -10.34 -17.35 10.83
C LEU A 168 -11.33 -17.85 9.77
N GLY A 169 -11.90 -19.04 10.02
CA GLY A 169 -12.78 -19.72 9.07
C GLY A 169 -14.10 -18.99 8.76
N ASN A 170 -14.53 -18.07 9.63
CA ASN A 170 -15.74 -17.26 9.43
C ASN A 170 -15.51 -15.99 8.61
N VAL A 171 -14.28 -15.64 8.24
CA VAL A 171 -13.96 -14.44 7.46
C VAL A 171 -13.47 -14.82 6.07
N GLY A 172 -14.31 -14.61 5.07
CA GLY A 172 -13.94 -14.69 3.66
C GLY A 172 -13.64 -13.33 3.07
N PHE A 173 -13.01 -13.27 1.89
CA PHE A 173 -12.70 -11.98 1.27
C PHE A 173 -12.83 -11.98 -0.27
N VAL A 174 -13.03 -10.77 -0.81
CA VAL A 174 -13.06 -10.47 -2.25
C VAL A 174 -12.08 -9.34 -2.55
N ALA A 175 -11.14 -9.58 -3.44
CA ALA A 175 -10.11 -8.63 -3.90
C ALA A 175 -10.24 -8.40 -5.41
N SER A 176 -11.36 -7.84 -5.85
CA SER A 176 -11.72 -7.71 -7.26
C SER A 176 -12.22 -6.31 -7.58
N SER A 177 -11.90 -5.81 -8.77
CA SER A 177 -12.50 -4.60 -9.34
C SER A 177 -13.85 -4.87 -10.03
N ASN A 178 -14.19 -6.15 -10.25
CA ASN A 178 -15.45 -6.56 -10.85
C ASN A 178 -16.51 -6.81 -9.75
N LEU A 179 -17.61 -6.06 -9.80
CA LEU A 179 -18.69 -6.16 -8.82
C LEU A 179 -19.39 -7.55 -8.83
N GLU A 180 -19.38 -8.23 -9.98
CA GLU A 180 -19.92 -9.58 -10.11
C GLU A 180 -19.19 -10.61 -9.22
N ASP A 181 -17.92 -10.36 -8.88
CA ASP A 181 -17.19 -11.22 -7.98
C ASP A 181 -17.63 -11.04 -6.52
N LEU A 182 -18.01 -9.82 -6.14
CA LEU A 182 -18.65 -9.57 -4.85
C LEU A 182 -20.01 -10.28 -4.79
N ILE A 183 -20.84 -10.16 -5.84
CA ILE A 183 -22.13 -10.85 -5.92
C ILE A 183 -21.96 -12.37 -5.81
N ALA A 184 -21.01 -12.95 -6.55
CA ALA A 184 -20.72 -14.38 -6.48
C ALA A 184 -20.31 -14.83 -5.07
N ALA A 185 -19.48 -14.04 -4.37
CA ALA A 185 -19.06 -14.35 -3.00
C ALA A 185 -20.19 -14.18 -1.97
N VAL A 186 -21.10 -13.22 -2.17
CA VAL A 186 -22.29 -13.04 -1.29
C VAL A 186 -23.18 -14.28 -1.31
N LYS A 187 -23.23 -15.01 -2.42
CA LYS A 187 -23.97 -16.28 -2.49
C LYS A 187 -23.51 -17.33 -1.47
N CYS A 188 -22.25 -17.24 -1.00
CA CYS A 188 -21.75 -18.15 0.04
C CYS A 188 -22.51 -18.03 1.38
N PHE A 189 -23.22 -16.93 1.66
CA PHE A 189 -24.05 -16.84 2.85
C PHE A 189 -25.21 -17.84 2.86
N GLU A 190 -25.65 -18.34 1.70
CA GLU A 190 -26.68 -19.38 1.60
C GLU A 190 -26.24 -20.76 2.14
N MET A 191 -24.95 -20.92 2.45
CA MET A 191 -24.46 -22.19 3.01
C MET A 191 -25.04 -22.47 4.41
N ALA A 192 -25.19 -21.44 5.26
CA ALA A 192 -25.65 -21.62 6.63
C ALA A 192 -27.06 -22.24 6.74
N PRO A 193 -28.07 -21.76 5.98
CA PRO A 193 -29.38 -22.40 5.93
C PRO A 193 -29.36 -23.86 5.42
N LYS A 194 -28.35 -24.21 4.64
CA LYS A 194 -28.15 -25.56 4.07
C LYS A 194 -27.31 -26.47 4.98
N GLY A 195 -27.11 -26.11 6.25
CA GLY A 195 -26.38 -26.89 7.24
C GLY A 195 -24.85 -26.63 7.27
N GLY A 196 -24.35 -25.65 6.50
CA GLY A 196 -22.95 -25.23 6.54
C GLY A 196 -22.63 -24.45 7.84
N ARG A 197 -21.38 -24.53 8.28
CA ARG A 197 -20.88 -23.85 9.46
C ARG A 197 -20.26 -22.50 9.10
N ALA A 198 -20.36 -21.52 9.99
CA ALA A 198 -19.67 -20.23 9.81
C ALA A 198 -18.14 -20.42 9.62
N ALA A 199 -17.55 -21.42 10.27
CA ALA A 199 -16.13 -21.75 10.13
C ALA A 199 -15.71 -22.21 8.72
N ASP A 200 -16.65 -22.58 7.86
CA ASP A 200 -16.37 -23.04 6.49
C ASP A 200 -16.49 -21.88 5.46
N PHE A 201 -16.91 -20.70 5.90
CA PHE A 201 -17.21 -19.55 5.03
C PHE A 201 -15.96 -19.02 4.29
N ALA A 202 -14.82 -18.95 4.98
CA ALA A 202 -13.55 -18.54 4.36
C ALA A 202 -13.15 -19.47 3.20
N ALA A 203 -13.31 -20.78 3.37
CA ALA A 203 -13.00 -21.78 2.34
C ALA A 203 -13.96 -21.66 1.13
N ALA A 204 -15.26 -21.48 1.38
CA ALA A 204 -16.25 -21.29 0.32
C ALA A 204 -15.98 -20.05 -0.53
N THR A 205 -15.72 -18.91 0.11
CA THR A 205 -15.38 -17.66 -0.61
C THR A 205 -14.04 -17.76 -1.34
N ALA A 206 -13.05 -18.47 -0.77
CA ALA A 206 -11.77 -18.72 -1.44
C ALA A 206 -11.93 -19.59 -2.69
N GLN A 207 -12.84 -20.56 -2.65
CA GLN A 207 -13.18 -21.36 -3.84
C GLN A 207 -13.78 -20.47 -4.93
N VAL A 208 -14.81 -19.67 -4.62
CA VAL A 208 -15.44 -18.73 -5.56
C VAL A 208 -14.39 -17.79 -6.15
N ARG A 209 -13.49 -17.23 -5.34
CA ARG A 209 -12.45 -16.32 -5.81
C ARG A 209 -11.51 -17.02 -6.79
N ARG A 210 -11.03 -18.23 -6.48
CA ARG A 210 -10.18 -19.02 -7.40
C ARG A 210 -10.87 -19.37 -8.71
N GLU A 211 -12.14 -19.77 -8.66
CA GLU A 211 -12.93 -20.11 -9.85
C GLU A 211 -13.15 -18.90 -10.77
N ARG A 212 -13.24 -17.71 -10.19
CA ARG A 212 -13.45 -16.44 -10.92
C ARG A 212 -12.16 -15.72 -11.30
N THR A 213 -11.02 -16.13 -10.76
CA THR A 213 -9.71 -15.64 -11.17
C THR A 213 -9.31 -16.28 -12.50
N PRO A 214 -9.05 -15.51 -13.56
CA PRO A 214 -8.63 -16.10 -14.84
C PRO A 214 -7.30 -16.84 -14.72
N GLY A 215 -7.10 -17.80 -15.59
CA GLY A 215 -5.80 -18.42 -15.77
C GLY A 215 -4.72 -17.40 -16.19
N PRO A 216 -3.44 -17.77 -16.10
CA PRO A 216 -2.36 -16.89 -16.54
C PRO A 216 -2.48 -16.60 -18.04
N GLY A 217 -2.23 -15.32 -18.40
CA GLY A 217 -2.11 -14.89 -19.78
C GLY A 217 -0.77 -15.29 -20.42
N ASP A 218 -0.39 -14.62 -21.48
CA ASP A 218 0.96 -14.77 -22.03
C ASP A 218 1.99 -14.09 -21.13
N LEU A 219 2.82 -14.91 -20.45
CA LEU A 219 3.88 -14.45 -19.56
C LEU A 219 5.28 -14.40 -20.21
N VAL A 220 5.35 -14.55 -21.53
CA VAL A 220 6.59 -14.30 -22.29
C VAL A 220 6.94 -12.81 -22.19
N CYS A 221 8.16 -12.51 -21.77
CA CYS A 221 8.62 -11.15 -21.57
C CYS A 221 9.60 -10.72 -22.67
N THR A 222 9.60 -9.42 -22.97
CA THR A 222 10.63 -8.80 -23.80
C THR A 222 11.99 -9.00 -23.14
N PRO A 223 13.01 -9.46 -23.88
CA PRO A 223 14.36 -9.60 -23.34
C PRO A 223 14.91 -8.27 -22.82
N ASP A 224 15.50 -8.31 -21.65
CA ASP A 224 16.16 -7.18 -21.00
C ASP A 224 17.50 -7.68 -20.44
N PRO A 225 18.62 -7.45 -21.15
CA PRO A 225 19.94 -7.90 -20.73
C PRO A 225 20.38 -7.12 -19.50
N LEU A 226 20.12 -7.66 -18.32
CA LEU A 226 20.50 -7.10 -17.05
C LEU A 226 21.94 -7.51 -16.70
N GLN A 227 22.80 -6.52 -16.41
CA GLN A 227 24.12 -6.77 -15.86
C GLN A 227 24.11 -6.60 -14.34
N THR A 228 24.57 -7.62 -13.63
CA THR A 228 24.72 -7.58 -12.18
C THR A 228 26.18 -7.74 -11.77
N VAL A 229 26.53 -7.21 -10.62
CA VAL A 229 27.83 -7.45 -9.98
C VAL A 229 27.80 -8.74 -9.15
N SER A 230 28.98 -9.24 -8.73
CA SER A 230 29.03 -10.39 -7.83
C SER A 230 28.41 -10.06 -6.46
N PRO A 231 27.97 -11.08 -5.69
CA PRO A 231 27.46 -10.87 -4.33
C PRO A 231 28.44 -10.12 -3.42
N GLU A 232 29.73 -10.43 -3.49
CA GLU A 232 30.79 -9.79 -2.68
C GLU A 232 30.90 -8.30 -3.00
N GLU A 233 30.90 -7.96 -4.29
CA GLU A 233 30.93 -6.57 -4.75
C GLU A 233 29.65 -5.83 -4.36
N CYS A 234 28.49 -6.46 -4.47
CA CYS A 234 27.22 -5.90 -3.99
C CYS A 234 27.30 -5.58 -2.49
N LEU A 235 27.75 -6.53 -1.68
CA LEU A 235 27.92 -6.36 -0.24
C LEU A 235 28.93 -5.27 0.11
N ARG A 236 30.01 -5.13 -0.67
CA ARG A 236 30.97 -4.04 -0.51
C ARG A 236 30.28 -2.68 -0.74
N ARG A 237 29.57 -2.53 -1.86
CA ARG A 237 28.82 -1.30 -2.20
C ARG A 237 27.77 -0.96 -1.15
N MET A 238 27.07 -1.96 -0.60
CA MET A 238 26.10 -1.77 0.48
C MET A 238 26.75 -1.22 1.75
N ARG A 239 27.95 -1.70 2.13
CA ARG A 239 28.70 -1.18 3.29
C ARG A 239 29.18 0.25 3.10
N GLU A 240 29.44 0.65 1.87
CA GLU A 240 29.85 2.01 1.49
C GLU A 240 28.64 2.96 1.34
N SER A 241 27.43 2.42 1.37
CA SER A 241 26.19 3.19 1.24
C SER A 241 25.72 3.73 2.59
N LYS A 242 24.89 4.80 2.54
CA LYS A 242 24.26 5.41 3.71
C LYS A 242 22.88 5.95 3.35
N ILE A 243 21.95 5.83 4.28
CA ILE A 243 20.60 6.39 4.17
C ILE A 243 20.47 7.64 5.04
N LEU A 244 19.98 8.74 4.49
CA LEU A 244 19.50 9.91 5.23
C LEU A 244 17.99 9.78 5.45
N ALA A 245 17.55 9.78 6.70
CA ALA A 245 16.14 9.63 7.07
C ALA A 245 15.64 10.88 7.79
N VAL A 246 14.70 11.61 7.18
CA VAL A 246 14.14 12.85 7.73
C VAL A 246 12.81 12.60 8.40
N GLY A 247 12.69 13.07 9.66
CA GLY A 247 11.46 12.92 10.44
C GLY A 247 11.18 11.45 10.82
N TYR A 248 12.21 10.62 10.87
CA TYR A 248 12.10 9.23 11.28
C TYR A 248 11.59 9.17 12.73
N PRO A 249 10.50 8.44 13.00
CA PRO A 249 9.90 8.43 14.33
C PRO A 249 10.74 7.69 15.40
N GLY A 250 11.91 7.21 15.00
CA GLY A 250 12.87 6.49 15.86
C GLY A 250 12.36 5.14 16.34
N VAL A 251 13.26 4.13 16.39
CA VAL A 251 13.11 2.86 17.13
C VAL A 251 12.91 1.59 16.32
N SER A 252 12.66 1.57 15.04
CA SER A 252 12.67 0.28 14.37
C SER A 252 13.79 0.16 13.35
N LEU A 253 14.91 -0.42 13.80
CA LEU A 253 16.03 -0.83 12.95
C LEU A 253 15.59 -1.99 12.02
N HIS A 254 14.70 -1.69 11.07
CA HIS A 254 14.31 -2.65 10.03
C HIS A 254 15.23 -2.61 8.81
N SER A 255 16.23 -1.73 8.84
CA SER A 255 17.26 -1.65 7.80
C SER A 255 18.26 -2.79 7.91
N LEU A 256 18.94 -3.07 6.81
CA LEU A 256 20.07 -4.00 6.78
C LEU A 256 21.20 -3.45 7.67
N PRO A 257 21.77 -4.23 8.60
CA PRO A 257 22.75 -3.71 9.59
C PRO A 257 24.00 -3.11 8.96
N MET A 258 24.34 -3.53 7.74
CA MET A 258 25.51 -3.04 7.02
C MET A 258 25.30 -1.67 6.34
N ILE A 259 24.06 -1.16 6.29
CA ILE A 259 23.75 0.14 5.69
C ILE A 259 23.39 1.12 6.82
N PRO A 260 24.30 2.04 7.21
CA PRO A 260 24.04 3.00 8.27
C PRO A 260 22.95 4.00 7.91
N ILE A 261 22.13 4.35 8.91
CA ILE A 261 21.06 5.36 8.79
C ILE A 261 21.49 6.61 9.58
N GLN A 262 21.53 7.75 8.89
CA GLN A 262 21.72 9.07 9.48
C GLN A 262 20.38 9.76 9.62
N MET A 263 19.90 9.96 10.85
CA MET A 263 18.67 10.70 11.10
C MET A 263 18.87 12.21 10.95
N LEU A 264 17.93 12.86 10.29
CA LEU A 264 17.88 14.31 10.13
C LEU A 264 16.53 14.85 10.61
N SER A 265 16.52 16.08 11.10
CA SER A 265 15.27 16.78 11.42
C SER A 265 14.66 17.47 10.19
N PHE A 266 13.35 17.73 10.21
CA PHE A 266 12.70 18.58 9.21
C PHE A 266 13.35 19.97 9.14
N ALA A 267 13.78 20.53 10.27
CA ALA A 267 14.47 21.83 10.29
C ALA A 267 15.77 21.80 9.46
N ARG A 268 16.51 20.69 9.50
CA ARG A 268 17.73 20.51 8.69
C ARG A 268 17.41 20.43 7.19
N LEU A 269 16.37 19.72 6.82
CA LEU A 269 15.89 19.66 5.43
C LEU A 269 15.41 21.04 4.95
N ASN A 270 14.63 21.75 5.75
CA ASN A 270 14.11 23.06 5.42
C ASN A 270 15.24 24.10 5.26
N ALA A 271 16.28 24.02 6.08
CA ALA A 271 17.46 24.86 5.93
C ALA A 271 18.18 24.58 4.60
N ALA A 272 18.28 23.32 4.19
CA ALA A 272 18.88 22.95 2.91
C ALA A 272 18.01 23.39 1.71
N TRP A 273 16.68 23.27 1.81
CA TRP A 273 15.74 23.78 0.83
C TRP A 273 15.86 25.30 0.66
N LYS A 274 15.92 26.03 1.78
CA LYS A 274 16.05 27.50 1.78
C LYS A 274 17.39 27.97 1.20
N ALA A 275 18.44 27.20 1.39
CA ALA A 275 19.80 27.48 0.90
C ALA A 275 20.03 27.02 -0.55
N ALA A 276 19.03 26.41 -1.20
CA ALA A 276 19.15 26.01 -2.60
C ALA A 276 19.25 27.23 -3.52
N GLU A 277 20.14 27.16 -4.50
CA GLU A 277 20.31 28.22 -5.49
C GLU A 277 19.04 28.36 -6.33
N GLN A 278 18.44 29.56 -6.30
CA GLN A 278 17.12 29.79 -6.89
C GLN A 278 17.15 29.78 -8.42
N ASP A 279 18.25 30.22 -9.04
CA ASP A 279 18.39 30.18 -10.50
C ASP A 279 18.53 28.73 -10.99
N GLU A 280 19.29 27.91 -10.27
CA GLU A 280 19.40 26.48 -10.55
C GLU A 280 18.04 25.77 -10.35
N ALA A 281 17.31 26.11 -9.27
CA ALA A 281 15.99 25.55 -9.02
C ALA A 281 15.01 25.91 -10.16
N ARG A 282 15.01 27.17 -10.64
CA ARG A 282 14.20 27.58 -11.80
C ARG A 282 14.59 26.83 -13.08
N ALA A 283 15.88 26.67 -13.34
CA ALA A 283 16.37 25.92 -14.50
C ALA A 283 15.94 24.44 -14.47
N ILE A 284 15.99 23.81 -13.31
CA ILE A 284 15.53 22.42 -13.12
C ILE A 284 14.01 22.33 -13.30
N ALA A 285 13.24 23.22 -12.71
CA ALA A 285 11.80 23.27 -12.84
C ALA A 285 11.37 23.43 -14.31
N GLU A 286 12.04 24.29 -15.05
CA GLU A 286 11.78 24.49 -16.48
C GLU A 286 12.18 23.27 -17.32
N ARG A 287 13.30 22.60 -16.98
CA ARG A 287 13.69 21.34 -17.62
C ARG A 287 12.62 20.26 -17.39
N TRP A 288 12.12 20.10 -16.15
CA TRP A 288 11.05 19.15 -15.84
C TRP A 288 9.78 19.47 -16.63
N ARG A 289 9.38 20.77 -16.65
CA ARG A 289 8.19 21.23 -17.38
C ARG A 289 8.27 20.92 -18.88
N LYS A 290 9.45 21.13 -19.50
CA LYS A 290 9.67 20.85 -20.93
C LYS A 290 9.76 19.37 -21.25
N SER A 291 10.24 18.56 -20.31
CA SER A 291 10.42 17.11 -20.51
C SER A 291 9.16 16.29 -20.21
N ALA A 292 8.24 16.83 -19.44
CA ALA A 292 6.97 16.17 -19.12
C ALA A 292 6.00 16.25 -20.30
N GLU A 293 5.26 15.18 -20.57
CA GLU A 293 4.16 15.18 -21.56
C GLU A 293 3.02 16.12 -21.17
N ALA A 294 2.76 16.25 -19.86
CA ALA A 294 1.75 17.14 -19.32
C ALA A 294 2.16 17.65 -17.93
N VAL A 295 1.70 18.87 -17.62
CA VAL A 295 1.78 19.46 -16.28
C VAL A 295 0.38 19.94 -15.92
N GLU A 296 -0.26 19.28 -14.95
CA GLU A 296 -1.67 19.53 -14.62
C GLU A 296 -1.83 19.95 -13.15
N GLY A 297 -2.45 21.10 -12.94
CA GLY A 297 -2.77 21.63 -11.61
C GLY A 297 -1.56 22.07 -10.77
N VAL A 298 -0.37 22.17 -11.39
CA VAL A 298 0.90 22.52 -10.71
C VAL A 298 1.42 23.84 -11.27
N SER A 299 1.59 24.86 -10.40
CA SER A 299 2.10 26.17 -10.82
C SER A 299 3.63 26.16 -11.02
N PRO A 300 4.18 27.12 -11.79
CA PRO A 300 5.63 27.30 -11.93
C PRO A 300 6.36 27.49 -10.59
N GLU A 301 5.73 28.20 -9.65
CA GLU A 301 6.29 28.42 -8.30
C GLU A 301 6.35 27.11 -7.51
N THR A 302 5.32 26.26 -7.62
CA THR A 302 5.30 24.91 -7.02
C THR A 302 6.40 24.03 -7.59
N LEU A 303 6.62 24.07 -8.92
CA LEU A 303 7.71 23.34 -9.56
C LEU A 303 9.08 23.83 -9.09
N THR A 304 9.27 25.16 -9.03
CA THR A 304 10.53 25.75 -8.54
C THR A 304 10.79 25.38 -7.08
N SER A 305 9.76 25.39 -6.23
CA SER A 305 9.87 24.98 -4.84
C SER A 305 10.21 23.48 -4.70
N SER A 306 9.65 22.62 -5.55
CA SER A 306 9.99 21.19 -5.61
C SER A 306 11.42 20.97 -6.12
N ALA A 307 11.89 21.78 -7.07
CA ALA A 307 13.28 21.72 -7.55
C ALA A 307 14.27 22.19 -6.46
N ALA A 308 13.94 23.21 -5.69
CA ALA A 308 14.72 23.62 -4.52
C ALA A 308 14.77 22.51 -3.45
N MET A 309 13.67 21.74 -3.27
CA MET A 309 13.66 20.57 -2.39
C MET A 309 14.60 19.47 -2.89
N TYR A 310 14.59 19.18 -4.19
CA TYR A 310 15.53 18.23 -4.81
C TYR A 310 16.99 18.67 -4.58
N LEU A 311 17.32 19.95 -4.85
CA LEU A 311 18.67 20.48 -4.61
C LEU A 311 19.07 20.39 -3.14
N GLY A 312 18.14 20.72 -2.22
CA GLY A 312 18.37 20.56 -0.79
C GLY A 312 18.69 19.13 -0.38
N MET A 313 17.94 18.14 -0.89
CA MET A 313 18.20 16.72 -0.67
C MET A 313 19.56 16.31 -1.25
N LYS A 314 19.88 16.72 -2.47
CA LYS A 314 21.15 16.41 -3.16
C LYS A 314 22.36 16.98 -2.41
N ASN A 315 22.27 18.21 -1.93
CA ASN A 315 23.30 18.86 -1.13
C ASN A 315 23.51 18.13 0.22
N LEU A 316 22.45 17.66 0.86
CA LEU A 316 22.55 16.85 2.08
C LEU A 316 23.18 15.47 1.78
N LEU A 317 22.81 14.79 0.69
CA LEU A 317 23.45 13.54 0.28
C LEU A 317 24.97 13.72 0.09
N LYS A 318 25.39 14.77 -0.63
CA LYS A 318 26.80 15.12 -0.81
C LYS A 318 27.49 15.41 0.52
N LYS A 319 26.89 16.26 1.37
CA LYS A 319 27.44 16.67 2.68
C LYS A 319 27.69 15.47 3.61
N TYR A 320 26.77 14.53 3.65
CA TYR A 320 26.84 13.36 4.55
C TYR A 320 27.43 12.12 3.88
N ARG A 321 27.89 12.22 2.61
CA ARG A 321 28.38 11.10 1.81
C ARG A 321 27.39 9.92 1.84
N ALA A 322 26.15 10.20 1.44
CA ALA A 322 25.04 9.25 1.44
C ALA A 322 24.52 9.00 0.02
N ASN A 323 23.88 7.85 -0.19
CA ASN A 323 23.37 7.41 -1.50
C ASN A 323 21.84 7.30 -1.52
N ALA A 324 21.20 7.35 -0.36
CA ALA A 324 19.75 7.28 -0.24
C ALA A 324 19.18 8.38 0.65
N PHE A 325 18.02 8.89 0.24
CA PHE A 325 17.25 9.87 0.97
C PHE A 325 15.83 9.36 1.18
N THR A 326 15.34 9.46 2.42
CA THR A 326 13.93 9.16 2.71
C THR A 326 13.35 10.19 3.67
N ILE A 327 12.08 10.52 3.52
CA ILE A 327 11.39 11.55 4.30
C ILE A 327 10.06 10.98 4.78
N ASN A 328 9.69 11.25 6.05
CA ASN A 328 8.33 11.09 6.52
C ASN A 328 7.47 12.20 5.89
N CYS A 329 7.22 12.05 4.58
CA CYS A 329 6.65 13.10 3.76
C CYS A 329 5.18 13.38 4.13
N LEU A 330 4.37 12.38 4.44
CA LEU A 330 2.97 12.57 4.85
C LEU A 330 2.87 13.42 6.12
N MET A 331 3.68 13.12 7.17
CA MET A 331 3.79 13.98 8.33
C MET A 331 4.40 15.34 7.97
N GLY A 332 5.30 15.35 6.99
CA GLY A 332 5.98 16.56 6.51
C GLY A 332 5.00 17.57 5.95
N PHE A 333 4.27 17.21 4.91
CA PHE A 333 3.40 18.18 4.23
C PHE A 333 2.00 18.28 4.89
N TYR A 334 1.36 17.21 5.34
CA TYR A 334 0.07 17.33 6.05
C TYR A 334 0.21 18.00 7.41
N GLY A 335 1.37 17.85 8.06
CA GLY A 335 1.69 18.53 9.32
C GLY A 335 2.35 19.91 9.14
N GLY A 336 2.48 20.43 7.91
CA GLY A 336 3.08 21.73 7.62
C GLY A 336 4.56 21.83 8.00
N LYS A 337 5.29 20.72 8.07
CA LYS A 337 6.68 20.66 8.52
C LYS A 337 7.69 20.80 7.39
N ILE A 338 7.28 20.63 6.12
CA ILE A 338 8.11 20.87 4.94
C ILE A 338 7.41 21.82 3.97
N PRO A 339 8.17 22.69 3.28
CA PRO A 339 7.63 23.74 2.43
C PRO A 339 7.27 23.27 1.02
N ALA A 340 7.78 22.10 0.59
CA ALA A 340 7.58 21.55 -0.75
C ALA A 340 7.47 20.04 -0.73
N TYR A 341 6.78 19.49 -1.73
CA TYR A 341 6.61 18.05 -1.90
C TYR A 341 7.90 17.43 -2.49
N PRO A 342 8.43 16.35 -1.92
CA PRO A 342 9.68 15.77 -2.37
C PRO A 342 9.56 14.81 -3.57
N CYS A 343 8.35 14.55 -4.06
CA CYS A 343 8.07 13.48 -5.02
C CYS A 343 8.90 13.60 -6.31
N LEU A 344 8.93 14.81 -6.95
CA LEU A 344 9.78 15.07 -8.11
C LEU A 344 11.26 14.96 -7.78
N GLY A 345 11.67 15.35 -6.58
CA GLY A 345 13.05 15.20 -6.12
C GLY A 345 13.45 13.73 -5.97
N PHE A 346 12.58 12.87 -5.45
CA PHE A 346 12.82 11.43 -5.38
C PHE A 346 12.91 10.80 -6.77
N HIS A 347 12.00 11.16 -7.67
CA HIS A 347 12.04 10.77 -9.07
C HIS A 347 13.38 11.12 -9.73
N GLU A 348 13.86 12.35 -9.55
CA GLU A 348 15.11 12.82 -10.12
C GLU A 348 16.33 12.09 -9.52
N LEU A 349 16.36 11.87 -8.20
CA LEU A 349 17.41 11.09 -7.55
C LEU A 349 17.49 9.68 -8.13
N LEU A 350 16.34 9.03 -8.36
CA LEU A 350 16.30 7.70 -8.97
C LEU A 350 16.80 7.70 -10.42
N ASN A 351 16.50 8.75 -11.19
CA ASN A 351 17.00 8.92 -12.55
C ASN A 351 18.53 9.10 -12.59
N GLU A 352 19.15 9.58 -11.51
CA GLU A 352 20.58 9.75 -11.36
C GLU A 352 21.30 8.52 -10.78
N GLY A 353 20.58 7.43 -10.47
CA GLY A 353 21.14 6.22 -9.86
C GLY A 353 21.33 6.32 -8.33
N LEU A 354 20.79 7.38 -7.72
CA LEU A 354 20.64 7.51 -6.26
C LEU A 354 19.30 6.93 -5.81
N VAL A 355 19.07 6.86 -4.50
CA VAL A 355 17.81 6.37 -3.97
C VAL A 355 17.00 7.49 -3.34
N GLY A 356 15.79 7.70 -3.86
CA GLY A 356 14.74 8.51 -3.26
C GLY A 356 13.58 7.63 -2.84
N ALA A 357 13.40 7.40 -1.53
CA ALA A 357 12.35 6.55 -0.98
C ALA A 357 11.32 7.36 -0.22
N CYS A 358 10.03 7.13 -0.48
CA CYS A 358 8.93 7.83 0.18
C CYS A 358 8.66 7.31 1.60
N GLU A 359 7.91 8.07 2.40
CA GLU A 359 7.30 7.71 3.68
C GLU A 359 8.25 7.29 4.80
N CYS A 360 9.53 7.63 4.68
CA CYS A 360 10.57 7.26 5.65
C CYS A 360 10.66 5.75 5.91
N ASP A 361 10.34 4.95 4.87
CA ASP A 361 10.53 3.50 4.93
C ASP A 361 11.99 3.13 4.68
N VAL A 362 12.74 3.06 5.79
CA VAL A 362 14.16 2.74 5.75
C VAL A 362 14.46 1.32 5.29
N ARG A 363 13.50 0.40 5.42
CA ARG A 363 13.63 -0.98 4.93
C ARG A 363 13.56 -1.00 3.40
N SER A 364 12.52 -0.40 2.83
CA SER A 364 12.41 -0.27 1.38
C SER A 364 13.56 0.56 0.80
N ALA A 365 14.01 1.63 1.49
CA ALA A 365 15.19 2.39 1.08
C ALA A 365 16.46 1.51 1.04
N ALA A 366 16.65 0.63 2.03
CA ALA A 366 17.78 -0.31 2.03
C ALA A 366 17.64 -1.38 0.92
N THR A 367 16.42 -1.87 0.66
CA THR A 367 16.12 -2.76 -0.47
C THR A 367 16.44 -2.08 -1.81
N MET A 368 16.01 -0.82 -2.01
CA MET A 368 16.33 -0.04 -3.20
C MET A 368 17.85 0.18 -3.39
N LEU A 369 18.58 0.48 -2.30
CA LEU A 369 20.03 0.59 -2.32
C LEU A 369 20.70 -0.74 -2.72
N THR A 370 20.22 -1.85 -2.17
CA THR A 370 20.74 -3.18 -2.51
C THR A 370 20.53 -3.49 -3.98
N VAL A 371 19.32 -3.21 -4.50
CA VAL A 371 19.03 -3.37 -5.94
C VAL A 371 19.93 -2.50 -6.79
N ALA A 372 20.08 -1.21 -6.47
CA ALA A 372 20.95 -0.30 -7.21
C ALA A 372 22.42 -0.73 -7.18
N ALA A 373 22.91 -1.22 -6.02
CA ALA A 373 24.25 -1.76 -5.88
C ALA A 373 24.47 -3.02 -6.74
N LEU A 374 23.51 -3.95 -6.72
CA LEU A 374 23.56 -5.21 -7.46
C LEU A 374 23.49 -5.01 -8.97
N THR A 375 22.64 -4.06 -9.42
CA THR A 375 22.32 -3.84 -10.84
C THR A 375 23.04 -2.63 -11.46
N GLN A 376 24.02 -2.09 -10.78
CA GLN A 376 24.80 -0.94 -11.24
C GLN A 376 23.93 0.31 -11.51
N GLY A 377 22.92 0.55 -10.68
CA GLY A 377 22.14 1.79 -10.68
C GLY A 377 20.73 1.67 -11.24
N ARG A 378 20.19 0.47 -11.53
CA ARG A 378 18.75 0.38 -11.84
C ARG A 378 17.92 0.84 -10.64
N PRO A 379 16.95 1.72 -10.83
CA PRO A 379 16.12 2.20 -9.74
C PRO A 379 15.15 1.12 -9.26
N GLY A 380 15.07 0.91 -7.96
CA GLY A 380 13.94 0.24 -7.33
C GLY A 380 12.75 1.20 -7.25
N TYR A 381 11.56 0.71 -7.53
CA TYR A 381 10.31 1.43 -7.40
C TYR A 381 9.60 0.99 -6.11
N ILE A 382 9.66 1.84 -5.06
CA ILE A 382 8.85 1.64 -3.84
C ILE A 382 7.38 1.85 -4.17
N SER A 383 6.50 0.95 -3.72
CA SER A 383 5.08 1.02 -4.05
C SER A 383 4.18 0.48 -2.95
N ASP A 384 2.93 0.97 -2.93
CA ASP A 384 1.77 0.40 -2.24
C ASP A 384 1.02 -0.51 -3.22
N PRO A 385 1.16 -1.83 -3.11
CA PRO A 385 0.50 -2.72 -4.05
C PRO A 385 -1.00 -2.85 -3.82
N GLU A 386 -1.68 -3.06 -4.92
CA GLU A 386 -3.09 -3.44 -5.02
C GLU A 386 -3.16 -4.80 -5.73
N ILE A 387 -4.06 -5.70 -5.34
CA ILE A 387 -4.24 -7.00 -5.98
C ILE A 387 -5.66 -7.10 -6.53
N ASP A 388 -5.78 -7.35 -7.82
CA ASP A 388 -7.07 -7.52 -8.51
C ASP A 388 -7.19 -8.94 -9.07
N THR A 389 -7.96 -9.79 -8.39
CA THR A 389 -8.13 -11.18 -8.80
C THR A 389 -8.95 -11.33 -10.07
N SER A 390 -9.89 -10.39 -10.36
CA SER A 390 -10.69 -10.46 -11.60
C SER A 390 -9.88 -10.35 -12.88
N LYS A 391 -8.68 -9.77 -12.78
CA LYS A 391 -7.74 -9.59 -13.90
C LYS A 391 -6.45 -10.39 -13.71
N ARG A 392 -6.30 -11.07 -12.59
CA ARG A 392 -5.08 -11.75 -12.18
C ARG A 392 -3.86 -10.81 -12.16
N GLN A 393 -4.02 -9.61 -11.56
CA GLN A 393 -3.04 -8.53 -11.59
C GLN A 393 -2.64 -8.06 -10.21
N VAL A 394 -1.38 -7.63 -10.10
CA VAL A 394 -0.87 -6.79 -9.02
C VAL A 394 -0.57 -5.41 -9.60
N ILE A 395 -0.92 -4.35 -8.88
CA ILE A 395 -0.74 -2.96 -9.30
C ILE A 395 0.17 -2.30 -8.29
N TYR A 396 1.32 -1.82 -8.74
CA TYR A 396 2.30 -1.12 -7.91
C TYR A 396 2.05 0.38 -8.02
N ALA A 397 1.58 1.00 -6.95
CA ALA A 397 1.19 2.41 -6.96
C ALA A 397 2.10 3.26 -6.08
N HIS A 398 2.66 4.35 -6.61
CA HIS A 398 3.32 5.41 -5.85
C HIS A 398 3.51 6.70 -6.68
N CYS A 399 3.98 7.79 -6.02
CA CYS A 399 4.13 9.10 -6.64
C CYS A 399 5.58 9.47 -7.03
N VAL A 400 6.51 8.50 -7.06
CA VAL A 400 7.96 8.75 -7.09
C VAL A 400 8.74 7.89 -8.10
N ALA A 401 8.08 7.15 -8.97
CA ALA A 401 8.75 6.24 -9.89
C ALA A 401 9.73 6.96 -10.83
N SER A 402 10.94 6.42 -11.00
CA SER A 402 11.84 6.84 -12.08
C SER A 402 11.19 6.64 -13.45
N ASN A 403 11.44 7.53 -14.39
CA ASN A 403 11.11 7.30 -15.79
C ASN A 403 12.29 6.72 -16.60
N ARG A 404 13.36 6.27 -15.91
CA ARG A 404 14.49 5.52 -16.46
C ARG A 404 14.60 4.14 -15.79
N PRO A 405 13.61 3.26 -15.94
CA PRO A 405 13.55 2.01 -15.17
C PRO A 405 14.67 1.03 -15.48
N PHE A 406 15.34 1.18 -16.63
CA PHE A 406 16.49 0.36 -17.02
C PHE A 406 17.84 0.93 -16.58
N GLY A 407 17.84 2.03 -15.83
CA GLY A 407 19.04 2.64 -15.25
C GLY A 407 19.31 4.06 -15.75
N PRO A 408 20.25 4.77 -15.11
CA PRO A 408 20.50 6.20 -15.36
C PRO A 408 20.92 6.53 -16.80
N GLN A 409 21.58 5.59 -17.46
CA GLN A 409 22.07 5.75 -18.85
C GLN A 409 21.06 5.30 -19.90
N ALA A 410 19.95 4.68 -19.47
CA ALA A 410 18.90 4.24 -20.39
C ALA A 410 18.07 5.43 -20.90
N ALA A 411 17.35 5.22 -21.99
CA ALA A 411 16.40 6.19 -22.50
C ALA A 411 15.32 6.49 -21.44
N ALA A 412 14.94 7.77 -21.36
CA ALA A 412 13.83 8.19 -20.51
C ALA A 412 12.51 7.82 -21.16
N ASN A 413 11.59 7.30 -20.36
CA ASN A 413 10.20 7.09 -20.75
C ASN A 413 9.39 8.37 -20.52
N PRO A 414 8.22 8.50 -21.15
CA PRO A 414 7.31 9.60 -20.90
C PRO A 414 6.90 9.69 -19.42
N PHE A 415 6.60 10.89 -18.95
CA PHE A 415 6.06 11.13 -17.62
C PHE A 415 5.18 12.38 -17.59
N GLN A 416 4.31 12.45 -16.61
CA GLN A 416 3.44 13.59 -16.36
C GLN A 416 3.70 14.15 -14.96
N ILE A 417 3.56 15.46 -14.80
CA ILE A 417 3.62 16.15 -13.52
C ILE A 417 2.21 16.54 -13.10
N LEU A 418 1.78 16.05 -11.96
CA LEU A 418 0.43 16.22 -11.42
C LEU A 418 0.52 16.68 -9.97
N THR A 419 -0.57 17.21 -9.42
CA THR A 419 -0.66 17.40 -7.97
C THR A 419 -0.54 16.07 -7.23
N HIS A 420 -0.18 16.08 -5.96
CA HIS A 420 -0.22 14.88 -5.12
C HIS A 420 -1.64 14.30 -5.07
N SER A 421 -1.77 12.98 -5.10
CA SER A 421 -3.07 12.34 -5.31
C SER A 421 -4.06 12.54 -4.17
N GLU A 422 -3.61 12.55 -2.92
CA GLU A 422 -4.49 12.54 -1.76
C GLU A 422 -5.08 13.92 -1.43
N ASP A 423 -4.27 14.98 -1.49
CA ASP A 423 -4.66 16.34 -1.10
C ASP A 423 -4.75 17.34 -2.25
N ARG A 424 -4.40 16.94 -3.46
CA ARG A 424 -4.44 17.75 -4.69
C ARG A 424 -3.54 18.99 -4.62
N LYS A 425 -2.43 18.90 -3.89
CA LYS A 425 -1.44 19.98 -3.74
C LYS A 425 -0.06 19.52 -4.21
N GLY A 426 0.90 20.46 -4.18
CA GLY A 426 2.30 20.20 -4.51
C GLY A 426 2.50 19.66 -5.92
N ALA A 427 3.59 18.92 -6.14
CA ALA A 427 3.92 18.28 -7.41
C ALA A 427 4.38 16.85 -7.20
N SER A 428 3.85 15.93 -8.00
CA SER A 428 4.19 14.52 -8.01
C SER A 428 4.27 13.97 -9.44
N VAL A 429 4.67 12.72 -9.60
CA VAL A 429 4.99 12.11 -10.89
C VAL A 429 4.07 10.95 -11.22
N ARG A 430 3.59 10.94 -12.46
CA ARG A 430 3.09 9.76 -13.16
C ARG A 430 4.10 9.36 -14.23
N SER A 431 4.95 8.39 -13.96
CA SER A 431 5.82 7.79 -14.98
C SER A 431 5.03 6.79 -15.81
N ILE A 432 5.20 6.84 -17.14
CA ILE A 432 4.64 5.87 -18.07
C ILE A 432 5.70 4.79 -18.28
N LEU A 433 5.53 3.69 -17.59
CA LEU A 433 6.55 2.65 -17.50
C LEU A 433 6.43 1.63 -18.63
N PRO A 434 7.53 1.02 -19.12
CA PRO A 434 7.54 0.06 -20.22
C PRO A 434 6.69 -1.17 -19.92
N LEU A 435 6.01 -1.68 -20.94
CA LEU A 435 5.15 -2.86 -20.85
C LEU A 435 5.78 -4.06 -21.56
N GLY A 436 5.36 -5.27 -21.17
CA GLY A 436 5.86 -6.53 -21.73
C GLY A 436 7.16 -7.02 -21.10
N TYR A 437 7.70 -6.34 -20.11
CA TYR A 437 8.95 -6.69 -19.46
C TYR A 437 8.76 -7.47 -18.16
N LEU A 438 9.77 -8.27 -17.81
CA LEU A 438 9.83 -8.92 -16.52
C LEU A 438 10.22 -7.91 -15.44
N THR A 439 9.51 -7.94 -14.32
CA THR A 439 9.89 -7.26 -13.09
C THR A 439 10.14 -8.26 -11.98
N THR A 440 11.09 -7.92 -11.12
CA THR A 440 11.34 -8.59 -9.85
C THR A 440 10.90 -7.66 -8.72
N THR A 441 10.05 -8.16 -7.83
CA THR A 441 9.57 -7.43 -6.66
C THR A 441 10.10 -8.10 -5.41
N LEU A 442 10.69 -7.31 -4.53
CA LEU A 442 11.35 -7.81 -3.32
C LEU A 442 11.22 -6.87 -2.12
N GLU A 443 11.54 -7.45 -0.94
CA GLU A 443 11.75 -6.69 0.29
C GLU A 443 12.74 -7.45 1.18
N PHE A 444 13.76 -6.78 1.71
CA PHE A 444 14.73 -7.37 2.63
C PHE A 444 14.29 -7.20 4.09
N SER A 445 14.47 -8.23 4.90
CA SER A 445 14.23 -8.18 6.34
C SER A 445 15.42 -8.70 7.12
N ALA A 446 16.22 -7.80 7.71
CA ALA A 446 17.32 -8.17 8.58
C ALA A 446 16.86 -8.96 9.82
N LYS A 447 15.73 -8.56 10.42
CA LYS A 447 15.16 -9.23 11.59
C LYS A 447 14.82 -10.68 11.32
N ARG A 448 14.32 -10.98 10.11
CA ARG A 448 13.88 -12.33 9.71
C ARG A 448 15.01 -13.12 9.04
N LYS A 449 16.07 -12.44 8.58
CA LYS A 449 17.08 -12.97 7.67
C LYS A 449 16.42 -13.58 6.43
N GLU A 450 15.51 -12.83 5.85
CA GLU A 450 14.71 -13.27 4.70
C GLU A 450 14.65 -12.17 3.65
N ILE A 451 14.48 -12.58 2.40
CA ILE A 451 14.18 -11.72 1.25
C ILE A 451 12.86 -12.19 0.67
N LEU A 452 11.84 -11.35 0.75
CA LEU A 452 10.56 -11.59 0.09
C LEU A 452 10.74 -11.37 -1.41
N PHE A 453 10.15 -12.23 -2.24
CA PHE A 453 10.43 -12.25 -3.67
C PHE A 453 9.24 -12.71 -4.49
N HIS A 454 8.91 -12.00 -5.56
CA HIS A 454 8.09 -12.51 -6.66
C HIS A 454 8.46 -11.83 -7.99
N GLN A 455 8.00 -12.43 -9.08
CA GLN A 455 8.19 -11.91 -10.44
C GLN A 455 6.85 -11.71 -11.13
N ALA A 456 6.77 -10.68 -11.98
CA ALA A 456 5.58 -10.36 -12.74
C ALA A 456 5.93 -9.77 -14.12
N LYS A 457 5.06 -9.97 -15.11
CA LYS A 457 5.14 -9.29 -16.42
C LYS A 457 4.34 -7.99 -16.36
N THR A 458 4.94 -6.88 -16.75
CA THR A 458 4.26 -5.59 -16.87
C THR A 458 3.25 -5.61 -18.01
N VAL A 459 1.99 -5.20 -17.75
CA VAL A 459 0.89 -5.33 -18.72
C VAL A 459 0.15 -4.04 -18.99
N ALA A 460 0.14 -3.07 -18.06
CA ALA A 460 -0.51 -1.78 -18.24
C ALA A 460 0.06 -0.69 -17.32
N ASN A 461 -0.22 0.57 -17.66
CA ASN A 461 -0.16 1.72 -16.76
C ASN A 461 -1.60 2.14 -16.47
N ASP A 462 -2.03 2.15 -15.20
CA ASP A 462 -3.40 2.51 -14.86
C ASP A 462 -3.49 4.03 -14.60
N PRO A 463 -4.29 4.78 -15.38
CA PRO A 463 -4.43 6.22 -15.25
C PRO A 463 -5.40 6.66 -14.15
N ASP A 464 -6.03 5.74 -13.41
CA ASP A 464 -7.02 6.08 -12.39
C ASP A 464 -6.50 7.15 -11.41
N ASP A 465 -7.37 8.08 -11.04
CA ASP A 465 -6.98 9.27 -10.26
C ASP A 465 -7.14 9.13 -8.75
N ARG A 466 -7.66 7.99 -8.26
CA ARG A 466 -8.02 7.76 -6.85
C ARG A 466 -6.86 7.38 -5.93
N ALA A 467 -5.71 7.01 -6.47
CA ALA A 467 -4.51 6.60 -5.72
C ALA A 467 -3.26 7.33 -6.22
N CYS A 468 -2.11 6.96 -5.71
CA CYS A 468 -0.81 7.50 -6.16
C CYS A 468 -0.66 7.49 -7.68
N ARG A 469 0.06 8.47 -8.21
CA ARG A 469 0.04 8.87 -9.63
C ARG A 469 0.57 7.81 -10.59
N THR A 470 1.73 7.21 -10.29
CA THR A 470 2.25 6.08 -11.08
C THR A 470 1.62 4.80 -10.60
N LYS A 471 1.01 4.04 -11.50
CA LYS A 471 0.47 2.71 -11.25
C LYS A 471 0.92 1.76 -12.34
N LEU A 472 1.91 0.95 -12.03
CA LEU A 472 2.39 -0.11 -12.90
C LEU A 472 1.58 -1.38 -12.63
N VAL A 473 0.85 -1.83 -13.62
CA VAL A 473 0.08 -3.07 -13.56
C VAL A 473 0.91 -4.22 -14.09
N ALA A 474 0.99 -5.30 -13.34
CA ALA A 474 1.73 -6.48 -13.73
C ALA A 474 0.96 -7.77 -13.43
N GLU A 475 1.20 -8.80 -14.23
CA GLU A 475 0.66 -10.13 -14.04
C GLU A 475 1.71 -11.01 -13.36
N PRO A 476 1.45 -11.54 -12.13
CA PRO A 476 2.40 -12.37 -11.41
C PRO A 476 2.65 -13.71 -12.10
N LYS A 477 3.91 -14.14 -12.15
CA LYS A 477 4.28 -15.46 -12.71
C LYS A 477 3.86 -16.63 -11.83
N GLY A 478 3.68 -16.38 -10.54
CA GLY A 478 3.28 -17.40 -9.57
C GLY A 478 1.78 -17.39 -9.25
N ASP A 479 1.46 -17.93 -8.08
CA ASP A 479 0.08 -18.02 -7.59
C ASP A 479 -0.35 -16.69 -6.95
N ILE A 480 -1.30 -16.00 -7.57
CA ILE A 480 -1.84 -14.72 -7.08
C ILE A 480 -2.46 -14.83 -5.67
N GLU A 481 -2.97 -16.02 -5.29
CA GLU A 481 -3.55 -16.23 -3.94
C GLU A 481 -2.49 -16.11 -2.84
N LYS A 482 -1.24 -16.45 -3.11
CA LYS A 482 -0.14 -16.30 -2.15
C LYS A 482 0.17 -14.84 -1.85
N LEU A 483 -0.06 -13.92 -2.81
CA LEU A 483 0.13 -12.50 -2.59
C LEU A 483 -0.68 -11.93 -1.41
N PHE A 484 -1.75 -12.61 -0.95
CA PHE A 484 -2.52 -12.15 0.21
C PHE A 484 -1.93 -12.54 1.56
N THR A 485 -0.85 -13.33 1.64
CA THR A 485 -0.47 -14.05 2.85
C THR A 485 0.60 -13.37 3.71
N MET A 486 1.30 -12.34 3.21
CA MET A 486 2.53 -11.84 3.84
C MET A 486 2.48 -10.37 4.34
N TRP A 487 1.41 -9.62 4.08
CA TRP A 487 1.33 -8.18 4.33
C TRP A 487 1.44 -7.80 5.81
N ASP A 488 0.86 -8.57 6.71
CA ASP A 488 0.93 -8.34 8.15
C ASP A 488 2.35 -8.51 8.72
N GLN A 489 3.21 -9.28 8.05
CA GLN A 489 4.60 -9.53 8.49
C GLN A 489 5.62 -8.62 7.80
N TRP A 490 5.37 -8.27 6.53
CA TRP A 490 6.31 -7.55 5.70
C TRP A 490 5.95 -6.07 5.54
N GLY A 491 4.80 -5.65 6.10
CA GLY A 491 4.34 -4.26 6.02
C GLY A 491 3.82 -3.89 4.65
N TRP A 492 3.71 -2.61 4.44
CA TRP A 492 2.88 -1.97 3.45
C TRP A 492 3.51 -1.87 2.05
N HIS A 493 4.84 -1.64 1.99
CA HIS A 493 5.52 -1.42 0.71
C HIS A 493 6.18 -2.68 0.16
N ARG A 494 6.40 -2.64 -1.16
CA ARG A 494 7.29 -3.52 -1.92
C ARG A 494 8.18 -2.68 -2.84
N VAL A 495 9.35 -3.22 -3.18
CA VAL A 495 10.26 -2.62 -4.14
C VAL A 495 10.28 -3.45 -5.41
N THR A 496 9.85 -2.83 -6.52
CA THR A 496 9.80 -3.46 -7.83
C THR A 496 10.92 -2.91 -8.71
N VAL A 497 11.62 -3.77 -9.44
CA VAL A 497 12.70 -3.42 -10.37
C VAL A 497 12.52 -4.19 -11.68
N TYR A 498 12.81 -3.55 -12.81
CA TYR A 498 12.81 -4.21 -14.11
C TYR A 498 13.99 -5.17 -14.22
N GLY A 499 13.75 -6.36 -14.74
CA GLY A 499 14.74 -7.39 -14.99
C GLY A 499 14.54 -8.67 -14.20
N ASP A 500 15.23 -9.71 -14.65
CA ASP A 500 15.29 -11.00 -13.97
C ASP A 500 16.42 -10.99 -12.93
N LEU A 501 16.03 -10.85 -11.67
CA LEU A 501 16.97 -10.88 -10.55
C LEU A 501 16.92 -12.20 -9.76
N LYS A 502 16.27 -13.25 -10.27
CA LYS A 502 16.10 -14.48 -9.52
C LYS A 502 17.45 -15.06 -9.08
N GLU A 503 18.31 -15.40 -10.03
CA GLU A 503 19.60 -16.00 -9.71
C GLU A 503 20.54 -15.03 -8.95
N PRO A 504 20.66 -13.73 -9.33
CA PRO A 504 21.45 -12.77 -8.56
C PRO A 504 20.98 -12.61 -7.11
N ILE A 505 19.66 -12.64 -6.85
CA ILE A 505 19.13 -12.54 -5.49
C ILE A 505 19.33 -13.82 -4.69
N LEU A 506 19.23 -15.00 -5.31
CA LEU A 506 19.56 -16.28 -4.66
C LEU A 506 21.03 -16.30 -4.23
N ALA A 507 21.96 -15.92 -5.12
CA ALA A 507 23.38 -15.84 -4.80
C ALA A 507 23.69 -14.81 -3.70
N LEU A 508 23.04 -13.64 -3.74
CA LEU A 508 23.20 -12.61 -2.71
C LEU A 508 22.62 -13.07 -1.36
N ALA A 509 21.49 -13.75 -1.38
CA ALA A 509 20.86 -14.30 -0.17
C ALA A 509 21.77 -15.33 0.51
N ASP A 510 22.38 -16.23 -0.27
CA ASP A 510 23.35 -17.20 0.22
C ASP A 510 24.56 -16.50 0.88
N ALA A 511 25.16 -15.54 0.19
CA ALA A 511 26.28 -14.75 0.71
C ALA A 511 25.94 -13.95 1.98
N MET A 512 24.66 -13.60 2.19
CA MET A 512 24.16 -12.94 3.41
C MET A 512 23.73 -13.91 4.51
N GLY A 513 23.61 -15.20 4.23
CA GLY A 513 22.98 -16.18 5.12
C GLY A 513 21.47 -15.91 5.31
N TYR A 514 20.80 -15.48 4.26
CA TYR A 514 19.37 -15.18 4.23
C TYR A 514 18.60 -16.24 3.42
N LYS A 515 17.31 -16.37 3.69
CA LYS A 515 16.40 -17.20 2.89
C LYS A 515 15.58 -16.36 1.93
N VAL A 516 15.37 -16.84 0.72
CA VAL A 516 14.41 -16.24 -0.21
C VAL A 516 13.03 -16.87 0.03
N VAL A 517 12.05 -16.02 0.28
CA VAL A 517 10.64 -16.39 0.53
C VAL A 517 9.82 -16.01 -0.70
N GLN A 518 9.23 -17.00 -1.35
CA GLN A 518 8.37 -16.77 -2.51
C GLN A 518 7.02 -16.20 -2.06
N GLU A 519 6.69 -14.98 -2.52
CA GLU A 519 5.42 -14.30 -2.23
C GLU A 519 4.31 -14.71 -3.21
N ALA A 520 4.68 -15.15 -4.45
CA ALA A 520 3.76 -15.64 -5.47
C ALA A 520 4.36 -16.83 -6.23
#